data_35bb6c4051586ade8dd1138b0d6c73e3
#
_entry.id   35bb6c4051586ade8dd1138b0d6c73e3
#
_cell.length_a   1.000
_cell.length_b   1.000
_cell.length_c   1.000
_cell.angle_alpha   90.00
_cell.angle_beta   90.00
_cell.angle_gamma   90.00
#
_symmetry.space_group_name_H-M   'P 1'
#
loop_
_entity.id
_entity.type
_entity.pdbx_description
1 polymer ?
#
loop_
_entity_poly.entity_id
_entity_poly.type
_entity_poly.pdbx_seq_one_letter_code
_entity_poly.pdbx_strand_id
1 'polypeptide(L)'
;MTLETSIPTKDLDAIKSSVLNKRGMDLSYFKPMFLARRINVRMKMLNITSSSEYVTLLNSNPDEISSLYDSLSINVTKFYRDKQVWQVFTKTAIPMLLDLVKSSDSIRIWSCGCASGEEAYSLAIMFNEAFKTPKQNFKILATDINLHALKRARKGIYTYDNLKNLDSILISKYFKKIGTSEYQVIDKIKDLVSFNLGDITTFPASYLDVVFCRNLLIYYAKDAQDLIIKKAYTVLKPKRFLVLGMDETLWGHKFENSFLPTSSRERIYQKKPSTKSNSQNISGDKK
;
A
#
# COMPACT_ATOMS: atom_id res chain seq x y z
N MET A 1 2.01 33.54 -1.46
CA MET A 1 0.74 33.61 -2.21
C MET A 1 0.07 32.26 -2.09
N THR A 2 -0.83 32.14 -1.13
CA THR A 2 -1.66 30.95 -0.86
C THR A 2 -2.81 30.95 -1.86
N LEU A 3 -2.69 30.17 -2.93
CA LEU A 3 -3.83 29.86 -3.80
C LEU A 3 -4.59 28.67 -3.18
N GLU A 4 -5.41 28.96 -2.19
CA GLU A 4 -6.57 28.12 -1.86
C GLU A 4 -7.63 28.35 -2.94
N THR A 5 -7.46 27.77 -4.09
CA THR A 5 -8.57 27.62 -5.02
C THR A 5 -9.36 26.40 -4.59
N SER A 6 -10.33 26.62 -3.70
CA SER A 6 -11.32 25.59 -3.37
C SER A 6 -12.16 25.35 -4.61
N ILE A 7 -12.12 24.12 -5.12
CA ILE A 7 -13.02 23.71 -6.21
C ILE A 7 -14.45 23.73 -5.65
N PRO A 8 -15.42 24.39 -6.31
CA PRO A 8 -16.81 24.38 -5.89
C PRO A 8 -17.32 22.94 -5.74
N THR A 9 -18.09 22.67 -4.70
CA THR A 9 -18.62 21.32 -4.41
C THR A 9 -19.35 20.72 -5.61
N LYS A 10 -20.15 21.51 -6.31
CA LYS A 10 -20.85 21.09 -7.53
C LYS A 10 -19.89 20.54 -8.59
N ASP A 11 -18.79 21.24 -8.85
CA ASP A 11 -17.80 20.82 -9.86
C ASP A 11 -17.00 19.60 -9.38
N LEU A 12 -16.66 19.55 -8.09
CA LEU A 12 -16.00 18.38 -7.50
C LEU A 12 -16.86 17.12 -7.63
N ASP A 13 -18.17 17.24 -7.38
CA ASP A 13 -19.10 16.10 -7.50
C ASP A 13 -19.34 15.71 -8.96
N ALA A 14 -19.35 16.67 -9.89
CA ALA A 14 -19.39 16.39 -11.32
C ALA A 14 -18.13 15.65 -11.79
N ILE A 15 -16.93 16.03 -11.30
CA ILE A 15 -15.66 15.33 -11.59
C ILE A 15 -15.71 13.90 -11.08
N LYS A 16 -16.12 13.68 -9.82
CA LYS A 16 -16.26 12.33 -9.24
C LYS A 16 -17.21 11.46 -10.07
N SER A 17 -18.36 12.00 -10.44
CA SER A 17 -19.36 11.31 -11.25
C SER A 17 -18.82 10.95 -12.64
N SER A 18 -18.10 11.86 -13.29
CA SER A 18 -17.49 11.60 -14.61
C SER A 18 -16.47 10.46 -14.55
N VAL A 19 -15.63 10.43 -13.52
CA VAL A 19 -14.62 9.37 -13.34
C VAL A 19 -15.29 8.05 -13.01
N LEU A 20 -16.27 8.05 -12.11
CA LEU A 20 -17.01 6.84 -11.73
C LEU A 20 -17.70 6.21 -12.96
N ASN A 21 -18.45 7.02 -13.72
CA ASN A 21 -19.23 6.53 -14.87
C ASN A 21 -18.33 6.00 -16.01
N LYS A 22 -17.19 6.63 -16.24
CA LYS A 22 -16.33 6.28 -17.39
C LYS A 22 -15.26 5.23 -17.09
N ARG A 23 -14.86 5.08 -15.83
CA ARG A 23 -13.78 4.20 -15.41
C ARG A 23 -14.15 3.27 -14.25
N GLY A 24 -15.33 3.40 -13.67
CA GLY A 24 -15.76 2.61 -12.50
C GLY A 24 -14.97 2.93 -11.23
N MET A 25 -14.28 4.08 -11.17
CA MET A 25 -13.43 4.47 -10.05
C MET A 25 -14.13 5.50 -9.18
N ASP A 26 -14.30 5.16 -7.91
CA ASP A 26 -14.95 6.05 -6.94
C ASP A 26 -13.95 6.98 -6.27
N LEU A 27 -13.92 8.24 -6.72
CA LEU A 27 -13.08 9.27 -6.13
C LEU A 27 -13.60 9.77 -4.77
N SER A 28 -14.78 9.37 -4.32
CA SER A 28 -15.32 9.75 -3.00
C SER A 28 -14.51 9.14 -1.85
N TYR A 29 -13.75 8.11 -2.12
CA TYR A 29 -12.84 7.49 -1.16
C TYR A 29 -11.69 8.40 -0.72
N PHE A 30 -11.33 9.39 -1.52
CA PHE A 30 -10.24 10.31 -1.20
C PHE A 30 -10.73 11.50 -0.36
N LYS A 31 -9.85 12.02 0.49
CA LYS A 31 -10.11 13.27 1.23
C LYS A 31 -10.40 14.41 0.24
N PRO A 32 -11.44 15.22 0.46
CA PRO A 32 -11.82 16.30 -0.49
C PRO A 32 -10.66 17.27 -0.78
N MET A 33 -9.93 17.70 0.24
CA MET A 33 -8.77 18.59 0.07
C MET A 33 -7.65 17.96 -0.76
N PHE A 34 -7.39 16.68 -0.58
CA PHE A 34 -6.41 15.95 -1.37
C PHE A 34 -6.84 15.91 -2.84
N LEU A 35 -8.09 15.54 -3.10
CA LEU A 35 -8.65 15.47 -4.45
C LEU A 35 -8.62 16.84 -5.14
N ALA A 36 -9.08 17.89 -4.47
CA ALA A 36 -9.06 19.26 -4.99
C ALA A 36 -7.64 19.70 -5.37
N ARG A 37 -6.65 19.41 -4.52
CA ARG A 37 -5.25 19.72 -4.83
C ARG A 37 -4.76 18.99 -6.10
N ARG A 38 -5.13 17.74 -6.31
CA ARG A 38 -4.75 16.98 -7.51
C ARG A 38 -5.42 17.51 -8.77
N ILE A 39 -6.70 17.86 -8.69
CA ILE A 39 -7.44 18.48 -9.77
C ILE A 39 -6.79 19.83 -10.15
N ASN A 40 -6.49 20.68 -9.17
CA ASN A 40 -5.82 21.95 -9.41
C ASN A 40 -4.45 21.79 -10.10
N VAL A 41 -3.68 20.76 -9.73
CA VAL A 41 -2.41 20.45 -10.42
C VAL A 41 -2.67 20.09 -11.89
N ARG A 42 -3.70 19.30 -12.19
CA ARG A 42 -4.04 18.94 -13.57
C ARG A 42 -4.51 20.15 -14.36
N MET A 43 -5.43 20.93 -13.79
CA MET A 43 -5.90 22.18 -14.42
C MET A 43 -4.74 23.11 -14.76
N LYS A 44 -3.80 23.30 -13.82
CA LYS A 44 -2.60 24.12 -14.05
C LYS A 44 -1.73 23.58 -15.20
N MET A 45 -1.51 22.26 -15.28
CA MET A 45 -0.75 21.63 -16.36
C MET A 45 -1.38 21.83 -17.74
N LEU A 46 -2.72 21.97 -17.78
CA LEU A 46 -3.51 22.16 -19.00
C LEU A 46 -3.82 23.64 -19.29
N ASN A 47 -3.31 24.57 -18.46
CA ASN A 47 -3.61 26.00 -18.51
C ASN A 47 -5.12 26.30 -18.40
N ILE A 48 -5.89 25.47 -17.68
CA ILE A 48 -7.31 25.66 -17.39
C ILE A 48 -7.45 26.41 -16.08
N THR A 49 -8.25 27.48 -16.06
CA THR A 49 -8.47 28.32 -14.87
C THR A 49 -9.83 28.09 -14.21
N SER A 50 -10.78 27.50 -14.93
CA SER A 50 -12.14 27.23 -14.45
C SER A 50 -12.36 25.73 -14.21
N SER A 51 -12.86 25.37 -13.02
CA SER A 51 -13.22 23.99 -12.72
C SER A 51 -14.37 23.45 -13.57
N SER A 52 -15.30 24.33 -13.99
CA SER A 52 -16.38 23.95 -14.91
C SER A 52 -15.88 23.63 -16.32
N GLU A 53 -14.87 24.35 -16.80
CA GLU A 53 -14.17 24.00 -18.04
C GLU A 53 -13.46 22.64 -17.93
N TYR A 54 -12.83 22.38 -16.80
CA TYR A 54 -12.19 21.09 -16.54
C TYR A 54 -13.20 19.92 -16.51
N VAL A 55 -14.40 20.12 -15.93
CA VAL A 55 -15.51 19.15 -16.00
C VAL A 55 -15.88 18.86 -17.46
N THR A 56 -15.99 19.89 -18.30
CA THR A 56 -16.29 19.73 -19.73
C THR A 56 -15.22 18.92 -20.45
N LEU A 57 -13.94 19.21 -20.17
CA LEU A 57 -12.82 18.46 -20.71
C LEU A 57 -12.86 16.98 -20.30
N LEU A 58 -13.10 16.69 -19.02
CA LEU A 58 -13.21 15.29 -18.54
C LEU A 58 -14.35 14.53 -19.21
N ASN A 59 -15.44 15.23 -19.57
CA ASN A 59 -16.55 14.61 -20.27
C ASN A 59 -16.27 14.32 -21.74
N SER A 60 -15.38 15.04 -22.37
CA SER A 60 -15.02 14.88 -23.79
C SER A 60 -13.73 14.09 -24.01
N ASN A 61 -12.82 14.05 -23.04
CA ASN A 61 -11.48 13.44 -23.18
C ASN A 61 -11.22 12.31 -22.16
N PRO A 62 -11.34 11.03 -22.58
CA PRO A 62 -11.05 9.88 -21.73
C PRO A 62 -9.59 9.79 -21.25
N ASP A 63 -8.64 10.35 -22.00
CA ASP A 63 -7.22 10.32 -21.64
C ASP A 63 -6.94 11.24 -20.45
N GLU A 64 -7.69 12.36 -20.35
CA GLU A 64 -7.55 13.23 -19.18
C GLU A 64 -8.07 12.56 -17.90
N ILE A 65 -9.10 11.74 -17.97
CA ILE A 65 -9.56 10.95 -16.82
C ILE A 65 -8.46 10.02 -16.35
N SER A 66 -7.74 9.36 -17.27
CA SER A 66 -6.60 8.51 -16.94
C SER A 66 -5.47 9.32 -16.31
N SER A 67 -5.17 10.49 -16.85
CA SER A 67 -4.14 11.40 -16.36
C SER A 67 -4.48 11.95 -14.98
N LEU A 68 -5.75 12.30 -14.72
CA LEU A 68 -6.21 12.69 -13.39
C LEU A 68 -6.02 11.55 -12.40
N TYR A 69 -6.43 10.34 -12.75
CA TYR A 69 -6.30 9.17 -11.88
C TYR A 69 -4.84 8.84 -11.56
N ASP A 70 -3.98 8.86 -12.56
CA ASP A 70 -2.53 8.67 -12.36
C ASP A 70 -1.94 9.74 -11.42
N SER A 71 -2.51 10.96 -11.45
CA SER A 71 -2.08 12.05 -10.57
C SER A 71 -2.47 11.85 -9.09
N LEU A 72 -3.44 10.98 -8.79
CA LEU A 72 -3.83 10.64 -7.42
C LEU A 72 -2.78 9.78 -6.71
N SER A 73 -1.96 9.07 -7.46
CA SER A 73 -0.86 8.30 -6.88
C SER A 73 0.30 9.24 -6.55
N ILE A 74 0.61 9.36 -5.25
CA ILE A 74 1.80 10.09 -4.79
C ILE A 74 2.96 9.12 -4.72
N ASN A 75 3.78 9.10 -5.76
CA ASN A 75 4.91 8.18 -5.92
C ASN A 75 6.16 8.63 -5.13
N VAL A 76 6.00 9.18 -3.91
CA VAL A 76 7.11 9.52 -3.04
C VAL A 76 7.44 8.34 -2.14
N THR A 77 8.39 7.53 -2.60
CA THR A 77 8.83 6.32 -1.89
C THR A 77 10.36 6.25 -1.90
N LYS A 78 10.95 5.56 -0.93
CA LYS A 78 12.38 5.28 -0.81
C LYS A 78 12.57 3.88 -0.23
N PHE A 79 13.70 3.27 -0.56
CA PHE A 79 14.09 2.04 0.11
C PHE A 79 14.19 2.25 1.62
N TYR A 80 13.69 1.31 2.41
CA TYR A 80 13.69 1.33 3.88
C TYR A 80 13.19 2.66 4.47
N ARG A 81 12.15 3.26 3.86
CA ARG A 81 11.50 4.46 4.41
C ARG A 81 11.08 4.21 5.86
N ASP A 82 11.36 5.19 6.75
CA ASP A 82 11.18 5.08 8.21
C ASP A 82 11.95 3.88 8.79
N LYS A 83 13.27 3.97 8.76
CA LYS A 83 14.25 2.90 9.07
C LYS A 83 13.93 2.11 10.33
N GLN A 84 13.40 2.77 11.36
CA GLN A 84 13.02 2.15 12.63
C GLN A 84 11.90 1.11 12.48
N VAL A 85 10.95 1.32 11.58
CA VAL A 85 9.85 0.35 11.33
C VAL A 85 10.44 -0.99 10.88
N TRP A 86 11.37 -0.97 9.94
CA TRP A 86 12.05 -2.17 9.43
C TRP A 86 12.86 -2.88 10.50
N GLN A 87 13.61 -2.12 11.30
CA GLN A 87 14.42 -2.67 12.39
C GLN A 87 13.56 -3.34 13.46
N VAL A 88 12.47 -2.70 13.89
CA VAL A 88 11.58 -3.26 14.89
C VAL A 88 10.80 -4.45 14.32
N PHE A 89 10.29 -4.37 13.08
CA PHE A 89 9.61 -5.48 12.44
C PHE A 89 10.52 -6.73 12.34
N THR A 90 11.78 -6.53 11.93
CA THR A 90 12.76 -7.62 11.85
C THR A 90 13.05 -8.26 13.20
N LYS A 91 13.15 -7.45 14.27
CA LYS A 91 13.48 -7.95 15.62
C LYS A 91 12.30 -8.58 16.35
N THR A 92 11.07 -8.15 16.06
CA THR A 92 9.87 -8.58 16.81
C THR A 92 8.93 -9.46 15.98
N ALA A 93 8.47 -8.98 14.84
CA ALA A 93 7.43 -9.66 14.06
C ALA A 93 7.96 -10.84 13.24
N ILE A 94 9.18 -10.77 12.69
CA ILE A 94 9.76 -11.89 11.92
C ILE A 94 9.96 -13.14 12.77
N PRO A 95 10.57 -13.11 13.97
CA PRO A 95 10.66 -14.29 14.81
C PRO A 95 9.30 -14.91 15.12
N MET A 96 8.32 -14.08 15.54
CA MET A 96 6.95 -14.55 15.81
C MET A 96 6.30 -15.15 14.56
N LEU A 97 6.57 -14.61 13.38
CA LEU A 97 6.06 -15.12 12.12
C LEU A 97 6.68 -16.50 11.80
N LEU A 98 7.98 -16.66 11.99
CA LEU A 98 8.69 -17.92 11.74
C LEU A 98 8.22 -19.04 12.67
N ASP A 99 7.90 -18.73 13.93
CA ASP A 99 7.33 -19.69 14.87
C ASP A 99 5.93 -20.20 14.47
N LEU A 100 5.21 -19.39 13.69
CA LEU A 100 3.84 -19.69 13.26
C LEU A 100 3.75 -20.39 11.90
N VAL A 101 4.84 -20.46 11.15
CA VAL A 101 4.89 -21.01 9.78
C VAL A 101 5.69 -22.31 9.79
N LYS A 102 5.08 -23.37 9.24
CA LYS A 102 5.82 -24.62 9.03
C LYS A 102 6.92 -24.45 7.99
N SER A 103 7.99 -25.20 8.10
CA SER A 103 9.16 -25.08 7.19
C SER A 103 8.81 -25.30 5.70
N SER A 104 7.70 -25.99 5.42
CA SER A 104 7.20 -26.24 4.05
C SER A 104 6.32 -25.12 3.49
N ASP A 105 5.86 -24.21 4.34
CA ASP A 105 4.86 -23.21 3.94
C ASP A 105 5.56 -21.96 3.40
N SER A 106 4.99 -21.36 2.35
CA SER A 106 5.44 -20.08 1.82
C SER A 106 4.77 -18.92 2.56
N ILE A 107 5.57 -17.98 3.03
CA ILE A 107 5.08 -16.72 3.63
C ILE A 107 4.59 -15.80 2.53
N ARG A 108 3.37 -15.33 2.65
CA ARG A 108 2.72 -14.45 1.68
C ARG A 108 2.60 -13.04 2.23
N ILE A 109 3.22 -12.10 1.55
CA ILE A 109 3.35 -10.70 1.96
C ILE A 109 2.66 -9.83 0.92
N TRP A 110 1.94 -8.82 1.36
CA TRP A 110 1.31 -7.84 0.47
C TRP A 110 1.81 -6.43 0.78
N SER A 111 2.40 -5.76 -0.20
CA SER A 111 2.72 -4.34 -0.19
C SER A 111 1.62 -3.59 -0.96
N CYS A 112 0.83 -2.79 -0.24
CA CYS A 112 -0.32 -2.06 -0.76
C CYS A 112 0.07 -0.62 -1.09
N GLY A 113 -0.20 -0.15 -2.32
CA GLY A 113 0.27 1.16 -2.76
C GLY A 113 1.80 1.20 -2.90
N CYS A 114 2.35 0.19 -3.60
CA CYS A 114 3.80 -0.04 -3.70
C CYS A 114 4.55 1.02 -4.54
N ALA A 115 3.85 1.92 -5.20
CA ALA A 115 4.40 2.95 -6.07
C ALA A 115 5.44 2.40 -7.06
N SER A 116 6.64 2.98 -7.11
CA SER A 116 7.74 2.53 -7.96
C SER A 116 8.54 1.34 -7.42
N GLY A 117 8.04 0.65 -6.38
CA GLY A 117 8.51 -0.67 -5.95
C GLY A 117 9.54 -0.68 -4.82
N GLU A 118 9.99 0.46 -4.32
CA GLU A 118 11.03 0.55 -3.28
C GLU A 118 10.62 -0.18 -2.00
N GLU A 119 9.34 -0.09 -1.58
CA GLU A 119 8.86 -0.82 -0.40
C GLU A 119 8.83 -2.34 -0.66
N ALA A 120 8.30 -2.76 -1.81
CA ALA A 120 8.21 -4.17 -2.16
C ALA A 120 9.60 -4.84 -2.24
N TYR A 121 10.57 -4.16 -2.83
CA TYR A 121 11.94 -4.66 -2.85
C TYR A 121 12.64 -4.57 -1.50
N SER A 122 12.32 -3.57 -0.67
CA SER A 122 12.82 -3.53 0.72
C SER A 122 12.32 -4.73 1.52
N LEU A 123 11.04 -5.14 1.34
CA LEU A 123 10.49 -6.37 1.90
C LEU A 123 11.24 -7.60 1.39
N ALA A 124 11.48 -7.69 0.08
CA ALA A 124 12.20 -8.82 -0.50
C ALA A 124 13.62 -8.95 0.07
N ILE A 125 14.34 -7.85 0.18
CA ILE A 125 15.69 -7.83 0.77
C ILE A 125 15.63 -8.21 2.25
N MET A 126 14.73 -7.61 3.04
CA MET A 126 14.61 -7.86 4.48
C MET A 126 14.30 -9.33 4.77
N PHE A 127 13.33 -9.93 4.07
CA PHE A 127 12.98 -11.34 4.26
C PHE A 127 14.08 -12.27 3.76
N ASN A 128 14.77 -11.94 2.66
CA ASN A 128 15.92 -12.73 2.18
C ASN A 128 17.10 -12.68 3.14
N GLU A 129 17.33 -11.57 3.88
CA GLU A 129 18.34 -11.48 4.94
C GLU A 129 17.93 -12.25 6.21
N ALA A 130 16.65 -12.22 6.56
CA ALA A 130 16.15 -12.87 7.76
C ALA A 130 16.08 -14.40 7.64
N PHE A 131 15.89 -14.93 6.43
CA PHE A 131 15.75 -16.37 6.18
C PHE A 131 17.11 -17.01 5.98
N LYS A 132 17.54 -17.79 6.99
CA LYS A 132 18.86 -18.43 7.03
C LYS A 132 18.89 -19.81 6.38
N THR A 133 17.75 -20.41 6.06
CA THR A 133 17.66 -21.76 5.52
C THR A 133 16.99 -21.78 4.15
N PRO A 134 17.45 -22.63 3.20
CA PRO A 134 16.83 -22.78 1.87
C PRO A 134 15.38 -23.28 1.90
N LYS A 135 14.93 -23.82 3.04
CA LYS A 135 13.57 -24.35 3.21
C LYS A 135 12.52 -23.27 3.47
N GLN A 136 12.93 -22.06 3.87
CA GLN A 136 12.03 -20.95 4.12
C GLN A 136 11.77 -20.24 2.80
N ASN A 137 10.50 -20.18 2.39
CA ASN A 137 10.09 -19.58 1.13
C ASN A 137 9.11 -18.42 1.39
N PHE A 138 9.17 -17.38 0.57
CA PHE A 138 8.23 -16.27 0.63
C PHE A 138 7.98 -15.67 -0.76
N LYS A 139 6.84 -15.03 -0.89
CA LYS A 139 6.46 -14.27 -2.09
C LYS A 139 5.83 -12.94 -1.69
N ILE A 140 6.12 -11.91 -2.44
CA ILE A 140 5.58 -10.58 -2.24
C ILE A 140 4.63 -10.25 -3.38
N LEU A 141 3.39 -10.01 -3.02
CA LEU A 141 2.40 -9.37 -3.84
C LEU A 141 2.54 -7.87 -3.65
N ALA A 142 2.72 -7.12 -4.71
CA ALA A 142 2.80 -5.67 -4.69
C ALA A 142 1.73 -5.08 -5.61
N THR A 143 0.90 -4.18 -5.09
CA THR A 143 -0.19 -3.58 -5.88
C THR A 143 -0.14 -2.06 -5.81
N ASP A 144 -0.47 -1.43 -6.92
CA ASP A 144 -0.67 0.02 -7.02
C ASP A 144 -1.73 0.31 -8.10
N ILE A 145 -2.38 1.46 -7.97
CA ILE A 145 -3.34 1.95 -8.96
C ILE A 145 -2.66 2.60 -10.18
N ASN A 146 -1.38 2.95 -10.06
CA ASN A 146 -0.63 3.67 -11.06
C ASN A 146 0.20 2.73 -11.93
N LEU A 147 -0.24 2.57 -13.19
CA LEU A 147 0.45 1.71 -14.15
C LEU A 147 1.88 2.21 -14.48
N HIS A 148 2.10 3.54 -14.52
CA HIS A 148 3.42 4.11 -14.81
C HIS A 148 4.41 3.81 -13.68
N ALA A 149 3.97 3.91 -12.42
CA ALA A 149 4.76 3.52 -11.26
C ALA A 149 5.11 2.03 -11.31
N LEU A 150 4.14 1.17 -11.61
CA LEU A 150 4.37 -0.28 -11.75
C LEU A 150 5.32 -0.65 -12.89
N LYS A 151 5.28 0.08 -14.01
CA LYS A 151 6.27 -0.10 -15.10
C LYS A 151 7.69 0.21 -14.62
N ARG A 152 7.87 1.26 -13.81
CA ARG A 152 9.16 1.59 -13.18
C ARG A 152 9.57 0.51 -12.16
N ALA A 153 8.65 0.08 -11.31
CA ALA A 153 8.87 -0.99 -10.34
C ALA A 153 9.37 -2.28 -11.01
N ARG A 154 8.74 -2.72 -12.10
CA ARG A 154 9.16 -3.93 -12.83
C ARG A 154 10.54 -3.81 -13.47
N LYS A 155 10.96 -2.61 -13.92
CA LYS A 155 12.33 -2.37 -14.38
C LYS A 155 13.33 -2.55 -13.24
N GLY A 156 12.97 -2.12 -12.03
CA GLY A 156 13.79 -2.22 -10.84
C GLY A 156 15.07 -1.38 -10.94
N ILE A 157 15.01 -0.23 -11.63
CA ILE A 157 16.15 0.69 -11.83
C ILE A 157 15.91 1.95 -11.02
N TYR A 158 16.90 2.32 -10.23
CA TYR A 158 16.83 3.41 -9.25
C TYR A 158 18.10 4.24 -9.25
N THR A 159 18.00 5.51 -8.86
CA THR A 159 19.15 6.36 -8.61
C THR A 159 19.71 6.12 -7.21
N TYR A 160 20.93 6.55 -6.96
CA TYR A 160 21.54 6.48 -5.63
C TYR A 160 20.69 7.19 -4.56
N ASP A 161 19.97 8.25 -4.93
CA ASP A 161 19.10 9.00 -4.01
C ASP A 161 17.97 8.11 -3.42
N ASN A 162 17.43 7.19 -4.21
CA ASN A 162 16.45 6.22 -3.72
C ASN A 162 17.06 5.22 -2.71
N LEU A 163 18.37 4.95 -2.80
CA LEU A 163 19.08 3.94 -2.02
C LEU A 163 19.72 4.46 -0.73
N LYS A 164 19.69 5.77 -0.47
CA LYS A 164 20.38 6.42 0.66
C LYS A 164 20.10 5.82 2.05
N ASN A 165 18.96 5.16 2.22
CA ASN A 165 18.61 4.51 3.49
C ASN A 165 19.18 3.09 3.62
N LEU A 166 19.73 2.52 2.56
CA LEU A 166 20.39 1.21 2.56
C LEU A 166 21.86 1.34 2.97
N ASP A 167 22.35 0.33 3.66
CA ASP A 167 23.77 0.20 3.93
C ASP A 167 24.53 -0.20 2.65
N SER A 168 25.77 0.22 2.53
CA SER A 168 26.61 -0.10 1.36
C SER A 168 26.74 -1.59 1.07
N ILE A 169 26.72 -2.42 2.14
CA ILE A 169 26.75 -3.89 2.04
C ILE A 169 25.50 -4.40 1.33
N LEU A 170 24.31 -3.89 1.68
CA LEU A 170 23.06 -4.29 1.02
C LEU A 170 23.01 -3.79 -0.42
N ILE A 171 23.53 -2.57 -0.68
CA ILE A 171 23.61 -2.05 -2.06
C ILE A 171 24.49 -2.95 -2.91
N SER A 172 25.70 -3.28 -2.45
CA SER A 172 26.62 -4.15 -3.21
C SER A 172 26.10 -5.57 -3.41
N LYS A 173 25.28 -6.08 -2.47
CA LYS A 173 24.73 -7.44 -2.50
C LYS A 173 23.50 -7.58 -3.39
N TYR A 174 22.63 -6.55 -3.43
CA TYR A 174 21.30 -6.64 -4.04
C TYR A 174 21.09 -5.73 -5.24
N PHE A 175 22.07 -4.91 -5.59
CA PHE A 175 21.98 -4.01 -6.73
C PHE A 175 23.21 -4.11 -7.62
N LYS A 176 22.97 -4.13 -8.91
CA LYS A 176 24.02 -4.01 -9.93
C LYS A 176 24.06 -2.55 -10.39
N LYS A 177 25.22 -1.90 -10.28
CA LYS A 177 25.42 -0.57 -10.85
C LYS A 177 25.36 -0.66 -12.38
N ILE A 178 24.52 0.18 -12.98
CA ILE A 178 24.37 0.31 -14.43
C ILE A 178 24.63 1.77 -14.82
N GLY A 179 25.46 1.97 -15.84
CA GLY A 179 25.86 3.32 -16.23
C GLY A 179 26.59 4.09 -15.11
N THR A 180 26.40 5.40 -15.08
CA THR A 180 27.10 6.32 -14.16
C THR A 180 26.41 6.50 -12.82
N SER A 181 25.07 6.49 -12.78
CA SER A 181 24.29 6.91 -11.60
C SER A 181 23.12 6.00 -11.25
N GLU A 182 22.90 4.91 -11.96
CA GLU A 182 21.76 4.03 -11.79
C GLU A 182 22.17 2.67 -11.21
N TYR A 183 21.24 2.07 -10.50
CA TYR A 183 21.36 0.80 -9.82
C TYR A 183 20.16 -0.06 -10.13
N GLN A 184 20.37 -1.27 -10.58
CA GLN A 184 19.32 -2.25 -10.88
C GLN A 184 19.27 -3.31 -9.79
N VAL A 185 18.06 -3.59 -9.29
CA VAL A 185 17.81 -4.73 -8.39
C VAL A 185 18.17 -6.02 -9.11
N ILE A 186 18.90 -6.92 -8.46
CA ILE A 186 19.29 -8.23 -9.04
C ILE A 186 18.06 -9.12 -9.28
N ASP A 187 18.11 -9.97 -10.30
CA ASP A 187 16.98 -10.81 -10.70
C ASP A 187 16.49 -11.72 -9.58
N LYS A 188 17.40 -12.28 -8.78
CA LYS A 188 17.05 -13.08 -7.60
C LYS A 188 16.04 -12.38 -6.67
N ILE A 189 16.13 -11.06 -6.51
CA ILE A 189 15.21 -10.28 -5.67
C ILE A 189 13.96 -9.89 -6.45
N LYS A 190 14.10 -9.58 -7.75
CA LYS A 190 12.97 -9.26 -8.63
C LYS A 190 11.98 -10.42 -8.72
N ASP A 191 12.46 -11.65 -8.81
CA ASP A 191 11.65 -12.87 -8.93
C ASP A 191 10.81 -13.19 -7.68
N LEU A 192 11.11 -12.55 -6.55
CA LEU A 192 10.34 -12.67 -5.31
C LEU A 192 9.11 -11.75 -5.28
N VAL A 193 9.02 -10.78 -6.19
CA VAL A 193 7.99 -9.73 -6.17
C VAL A 193 7.11 -9.81 -7.42
N SER A 194 5.80 -9.89 -7.21
CA SER A 194 4.80 -9.81 -8.29
C SER A 194 4.09 -8.45 -8.24
N PHE A 195 4.29 -7.62 -9.28
CA PHE A 195 3.66 -6.30 -9.41
C PHE A 195 2.36 -6.36 -10.19
N ASN A 196 1.26 -5.93 -9.59
CA ASN A 196 -0.07 -5.99 -10.16
C ASN A 196 -0.78 -4.63 -10.09
N LEU A 197 -1.49 -4.28 -11.15
CA LEU A 197 -2.39 -3.12 -11.16
C LEU A 197 -3.63 -3.47 -10.36
N GLY A 198 -3.99 -2.64 -9.40
CA GLY A 198 -5.21 -2.87 -8.62
C GLY A 198 -5.39 -1.94 -7.45
N ASP A 199 -6.65 -1.68 -7.13
CA ASP A 199 -7.07 -0.94 -5.95
C ASP A 199 -7.09 -1.86 -4.73
N ILE A 200 -6.58 -1.38 -3.60
CA ILE A 200 -6.49 -2.15 -2.35
C ILE A 200 -7.86 -2.63 -1.86
N THR A 201 -8.92 -1.87 -2.11
CA THR A 201 -10.27 -2.20 -1.62
C THR A 201 -10.88 -3.38 -2.35
N THR A 202 -10.58 -3.53 -3.64
CA THR A 202 -11.18 -4.52 -4.55
C THR A 202 -10.24 -5.65 -4.94
N PHE A 203 -8.92 -5.49 -4.79
CA PHE A 203 -7.94 -6.49 -5.23
C PHE A 203 -8.17 -7.86 -4.56
N PRO A 204 -8.18 -8.98 -5.31
CA PRO A 204 -8.54 -10.31 -4.81
C PRO A 204 -7.38 -10.99 -4.04
N ALA A 205 -6.86 -10.35 -3.01
CA ALA A 205 -5.88 -10.95 -2.12
C ALA A 205 -6.54 -11.83 -1.06
N SER A 206 -5.84 -12.88 -0.60
CA SER A 206 -6.33 -13.77 0.46
C SER A 206 -5.19 -14.57 1.12
N TYR A 207 -5.42 -15.06 2.33
CA TYR A 207 -4.53 -15.94 3.09
C TYR A 207 -3.11 -15.37 3.23
N LEU A 208 -3.00 -14.12 3.64
CA LEU A 208 -1.74 -13.41 3.80
C LEU A 208 -1.16 -13.58 5.21
N ASP A 209 0.16 -13.55 5.29
CA ASP A 209 0.91 -13.55 6.55
C ASP A 209 1.31 -12.15 6.99
N VAL A 210 1.54 -11.25 6.05
CA VAL A 210 1.89 -9.85 6.33
C VAL A 210 1.22 -8.93 5.31
N VAL A 211 0.67 -7.82 5.80
CA VAL A 211 0.18 -6.71 4.97
C VAL A 211 0.94 -5.44 5.37
N PHE A 212 1.68 -4.87 4.43
CA PHE A 212 2.24 -3.52 4.52
C PHE A 212 1.29 -2.58 3.79
N CYS A 213 0.63 -1.71 4.54
CA CYS A 213 -0.28 -0.67 4.03
C CYS A 213 0.19 0.66 4.61
N ARG A 214 1.33 1.15 4.10
CA ARG A 214 2.02 2.30 4.67
C ARG A 214 1.90 3.53 3.79
N ASN A 215 1.67 4.67 4.43
CA ASN A 215 1.60 5.97 3.77
C ASN A 215 0.52 6.03 2.66
N LEU A 216 -0.54 5.28 2.84
CA LEU A 216 -1.67 5.15 1.94
C LEU A 216 -2.94 5.74 2.55
N LEU A 217 -3.28 5.39 3.81
CA LEU A 217 -4.49 5.83 4.50
C LEU A 217 -4.58 7.34 4.65
N ILE A 218 -3.44 8.03 4.69
CA ILE A 218 -3.37 9.50 4.83
C ILE A 218 -4.13 10.25 3.73
N TYR A 219 -4.34 9.63 2.56
CA TYR A 219 -5.03 10.22 1.41
C TYR A 219 -6.54 9.93 1.39
N TYR A 220 -6.97 8.92 2.13
CA TYR A 220 -8.35 8.42 2.11
C TYR A 220 -9.23 9.06 3.18
N ALA A 221 -10.52 9.23 2.87
CA ALA A 221 -11.54 9.62 3.84
C ALA A 221 -11.74 8.51 4.90
N LYS A 222 -12.31 8.86 6.06
CA LYS A 222 -12.43 7.95 7.21
C LYS A 222 -13.14 6.63 6.87
N ASP A 223 -14.25 6.69 6.15
CA ASP A 223 -15.00 5.49 5.79
C ASP A 223 -14.21 4.57 4.84
N ALA A 224 -13.46 5.17 3.91
CA ALA A 224 -12.59 4.41 3.02
C ALA A 224 -11.38 3.82 3.77
N GLN A 225 -10.83 4.53 4.77
CA GLN A 225 -9.82 3.96 5.66
C GLN A 225 -10.35 2.72 6.39
N ASP A 226 -11.60 2.77 6.89
CA ASP A 226 -12.25 1.62 7.53
C ASP A 226 -12.43 0.43 6.56
N LEU A 227 -12.75 0.69 5.30
CA LEU A 227 -12.82 -0.35 4.26
C LEU A 227 -11.44 -0.99 4.00
N ILE A 228 -10.39 -0.19 3.91
CA ILE A 228 -9.01 -0.67 3.71
C ILE A 228 -8.56 -1.51 4.91
N ILE A 229 -8.80 -1.05 6.14
CA ILE A 229 -8.46 -1.78 7.36
C ILE A 229 -9.27 -3.08 7.45
N LYS A 230 -10.57 -3.04 7.12
CA LYS A 230 -11.42 -4.24 7.01
C LYS A 230 -10.84 -5.23 5.99
N LYS A 231 -10.40 -4.75 4.82
CA LYS A 231 -9.78 -5.59 3.80
C LYS A 231 -8.51 -6.25 4.34
N ALA A 232 -7.60 -5.48 4.96
CA ALA A 232 -6.39 -6.02 5.58
C ALA A 232 -6.72 -7.08 6.63
N TYR A 233 -7.70 -6.81 7.51
CA TYR A 233 -8.18 -7.79 8.48
C TYR A 233 -8.69 -9.07 7.82
N THR A 234 -9.50 -8.96 6.78
CA THR A 234 -10.12 -10.12 6.11
C THR A 234 -9.09 -11.02 5.43
N VAL A 235 -8.10 -10.43 4.76
CA VAL A 235 -7.10 -11.19 3.99
C VAL A 235 -5.99 -11.79 4.85
N LEU A 236 -5.74 -11.24 6.05
CA LEU A 236 -4.75 -11.75 6.99
C LEU A 236 -5.24 -13.02 7.68
N LYS A 237 -4.37 -14.03 7.76
CA LYS A 237 -4.56 -15.18 8.65
C LYS A 237 -4.55 -14.73 10.12
N PRO A 238 -5.14 -15.48 11.07
CA PRO A 238 -5.03 -15.19 12.49
C PRO A 238 -3.58 -15.12 12.98
N LYS A 239 -3.28 -14.25 13.93
CA LYS A 239 -1.94 -14.02 14.51
C LYS A 239 -0.91 -13.52 13.48
N ARG A 240 -1.34 -12.91 12.39
CA ARG A 240 -0.48 -12.34 11.33
C ARG A 240 -0.46 -10.81 11.41
N PHE A 241 0.39 -10.16 10.63
CA PHE A 241 0.80 -8.78 10.87
C PHE A 241 0.26 -7.78 9.86
N LEU A 242 -0.23 -6.66 10.37
CA LEU A 242 -0.51 -5.44 9.62
C LEU A 242 0.52 -4.39 10.03
N VAL A 243 1.12 -3.73 9.05
CA VAL A 243 2.04 -2.60 9.27
C VAL A 243 1.50 -1.38 8.57
N LEU A 244 1.33 -0.29 9.31
CA LEU A 244 0.89 1.02 8.80
C LEU A 244 2.05 2.00 8.73
N GLY A 245 1.85 3.13 8.05
CA GLY A 245 2.79 4.26 8.06
C GLY A 245 2.83 4.96 9.41
N MET A 246 3.91 5.69 9.66
CA MET A 246 4.12 6.37 10.96
C MET A 246 3.04 7.40 11.31
N ASP A 247 2.46 8.04 10.29
CA ASP A 247 1.39 9.04 10.42
C ASP A 247 -0.02 8.42 10.35
N GLU A 248 -0.11 7.08 10.41
CA GLU A 248 -1.35 6.32 10.31
C GLU A 248 -1.61 5.57 11.62
N THR A 249 -2.86 5.25 11.91
CA THR A 249 -3.23 4.57 13.15
C THR A 249 -4.46 3.70 12.96
N LEU A 250 -4.58 2.66 13.80
CA LEU A 250 -5.83 1.91 13.94
C LEU A 250 -6.79 2.54 14.94
N TRP A 251 -6.30 3.47 15.77
CA TRP A 251 -7.12 4.09 16.81
C TRP A 251 -8.30 4.86 16.21
N GLY A 252 -9.49 4.62 16.78
CA GLY A 252 -10.74 5.20 16.31
C GLY A 252 -11.31 4.58 15.03
N HIS A 253 -10.80 3.43 14.58
CA HIS A 253 -11.33 2.66 13.45
C HIS A 253 -12.16 1.46 13.92
N LYS A 254 -13.15 1.06 13.09
CA LYS A 254 -14.09 -0.04 13.41
C LYS A 254 -13.41 -1.38 13.74
N PHE A 255 -12.22 -1.62 13.19
CA PHE A 255 -11.45 -2.86 13.39
C PHE A 255 -10.28 -2.70 14.38
N GLU A 256 -10.18 -1.58 15.10
CA GLU A 256 -9.12 -1.33 16.09
C GLU A 256 -8.96 -2.50 17.07
N ASN A 257 -10.08 -2.92 17.67
CA ASN A 257 -10.11 -4.00 18.67
C ASN A 257 -9.83 -5.40 18.10
N SER A 258 -9.70 -5.54 16.78
CA SER A 258 -9.38 -6.81 16.12
C SER A 258 -7.88 -7.07 16.01
N PHE A 259 -7.08 -6.11 16.42
CA PHE A 259 -5.63 -6.18 16.39
C PHE A 259 -5.02 -5.95 17.78
N LEU A 260 -3.83 -6.51 18.01
CA LEU A 260 -2.97 -6.26 19.16
C LEU A 260 -1.75 -5.46 18.69
N PRO A 261 -1.37 -4.38 19.35
CA PRO A 261 -0.15 -3.67 19.01
C PRO A 261 1.07 -4.54 19.37
N THR A 262 1.89 -4.87 18.40
CA THR A 262 3.23 -5.46 18.60
C THR A 262 4.24 -4.33 18.86
N SER A 263 4.08 -3.20 18.14
CA SER A 263 4.74 -1.94 18.42
C SER A 263 3.82 -0.79 18.03
N SER A 264 3.30 -0.07 19.02
CA SER A 264 2.39 1.08 18.78
C SER A 264 3.12 2.23 18.10
N ARG A 265 4.39 2.46 18.46
CA ARG A 265 5.20 3.54 17.89
C ARG A 265 5.48 3.34 16.41
N GLU A 266 5.88 2.14 16.02
CA GLU A 266 6.21 1.78 14.63
C GLU A 266 5.00 1.26 13.85
N ARG A 267 3.79 1.35 14.42
CA ARG A 267 2.51 0.98 13.78
C ARG A 267 2.47 -0.47 13.29
N ILE A 268 3.04 -1.38 14.08
CA ILE A 268 3.06 -2.82 13.82
C ILE A 268 1.99 -3.48 14.68
N TYR A 269 1.07 -4.19 14.05
CA TYR A 269 -0.09 -4.78 14.70
C TYR A 269 -0.22 -6.26 14.33
N GLN A 270 -0.62 -7.08 15.30
CA GLN A 270 -0.93 -8.49 15.08
C GLN A 270 -2.43 -8.72 15.11
N LYS A 271 -2.98 -9.37 14.10
CA LYS A 271 -4.39 -9.78 14.07
C LYS A 271 -4.67 -10.75 15.23
N LYS A 272 -5.72 -10.49 16.01
CA LYS A 272 -6.15 -11.39 17.09
C LYS A 272 -6.50 -12.78 16.56
N PRO A 273 -6.37 -13.84 17.37
CA PRO A 273 -6.91 -15.15 17.05
C PRO A 273 -8.41 -15.04 16.76
N SER A 274 -8.92 -15.86 15.84
CA SER A 274 -10.37 -16.00 15.68
C SER A 274 -10.95 -16.59 16.96
N THR A 275 -11.77 -15.84 17.67
CA THR A 275 -12.61 -16.42 18.72
C THR A 275 -13.57 -17.37 18.00
N LYS A 276 -13.43 -18.69 18.20
CA LYS A 276 -14.52 -19.63 17.87
C LYS A 276 -15.71 -19.17 18.70
N SER A 277 -16.78 -18.72 18.05
CA SER A 277 -18.08 -18.58 18.72
C SER A 277 -18.40 -19.94 19.32
N ASN A 278 -18.48 -20.01 20.65
CA ASN A 278 -19.10 -21.12 21.34
C ASN A 278 -20.60 -21.15 21.00
N SER A 279 -20.93 -21.68 19.83
CA SER A 279 -22.28 -22.13 19.49
C SER A 279 -22.34 -23.63 19.76
N GLN A 280 -22.24 -23.99 21.03
CA GLN A 280 -22.68 -25.31 21.52
C GLN A 280 -23.21 -25.12 22.93
N ASN A 281 -24.48 -25.43 23.05
CA ASN A 281 -25.30 -25.77 24.19
C ASN A 281 -26.50 -24.83 24.44
N ILE A 282 -27.48 -24.94 23.53
CA ILE A 282 -28.89 -24.94 23.93
C ILE A 282 -29.50 -26.14 23.23
N SER A 283 -29.26 -27.31 23.79
CA SER A 283 -30.10 -28.47 23.55
C SER A 283 -30.68 -28.89 24.90
N GLY A 284 -31.94 -28.52 25.10
CA GLY A 284 -32.96 -29.41 25.52
C GLY A 284 -32.89 -29.93 26.94
N ASP A 285 -33.71 -29.36 27.80
CA ASP A 285 -34.47 -30.20 28.73
C ASP A 285 -35.94 -29.81 28.61
N LYS A 286 -36.65 -30.64 27.88
CA LYS A 286 -38.09 -30.78 28.05
C LYS A 286 -38.31 -32.07 28.83
N LYS A 287 -38.78 -31.91 30.04
CA LYS A 287 -39.72 -32.84 30.69
C LYS A 287 -40.93 -32.07 31.10
#